data_07bf0d1f07d0f8615b4a8c5d84b39ec9
#
_entry.id   07bf0d1f07d0f8615b4a8c5d84b39ec9
#
_cell.length_a   1.000
_cell.length_b   1.000
_cell.length_c   1.000
_cell.angle_alpha   90.00
_cell.angle_beta   90.00
_cell.angle_gamma   90.00
#
_symmetry.space_group_name_H-M   'P 1'
#
loop_
_entity.id
_entity.type
_entity.pdbx_description
1 polymer ?
#
loop_
_entity_poly.entity_id
_entity_poly.type
_entity_poly.pdbx_seq_one_letter_code
_entity_poly.pdbx_strand_id
1 'polypeptide(L)'
;MRHHDALQMVFLVSSREQRRASRRMCRYRPRDLQRRYWLGALVALVLFAALFYGFFADTQLIASFLQESCAFLPGDEADTDTFEMQWDAWFANREAVLAALQHLFFWSLALLWLTIFYLRWNYSLMLRALLEPPDGRQFVLSVSAEGLLMEEAGRTRLFYFWPAVSRVILDAEFLLFYVNRNIAWFIPLDRFADQAAAESFFQQALAFKEHSQ
;
A
#
# COMPACT_ATOMS: atom_id res chain seq x y z
N MET A 1 42.89 16.00 11.18
CA MET A 1 41.67 15.18 11.06
C MET A 1 42.13 13.72 10.91
N ARG A 2 41.94 12.89 11.92
CA ARG A 2 42.26 11.46 11.84
C ARG A 2 41.21 10.82 10.95
N HIS A 3 41.62 10.26 9.81
CA HIS A 3 40.78 9.32 9.06
C HIS A 3 40.55 8.12 9.97
N HIS A 4 39.46 8.14 10.74
CA HIS A 4 39.00 6.93 11.39
C HIS A 4 38.63 5.96 10.28
N ASP A 5 39.07 4.72 10.41
CA ASP A 5 38.93 3.62 9.47
C ASP A 5 37.45 3.47 9.06
N ALA A 6 37.04 4.14 7.98
CA ALA A 6 35.73 3.99 7.42
C ALA A 6 35.67 2.64 6.72
N LEU A 7 34.75 1.78 7.15
CA LEU A 7 34.45 0.55 6.45
C LEU A 7 33.75 0.89 5.15
N GLN A 8 34.35 0.53 4.03
CA GLN A 8 33.79 0.81 2.73
C GLN A 8 33.53 -0.50 1.98
N MET A 9 32.31 -0.62 1.44
CA MET A 9 31.91 -1.74 0.60
C MET A 9 31.41 -1.20 -0.75
N VAL A 10 32.00 -1.70 -1.83
CA VAL A 10 31.58 -1.39 -3.20
C VAL A 10 30.92 -2.62 -3.78
N PHE A 11 29.68 -2.48 -4.28
CA PHE A 11 28.95 -3.61 -4.79
C PHE A 11 28.00 -3.20 -5.92
N LEU A 12 27.71 -4.17 -6.79
CA LEU A 12 26.70 -4.05 -7.85
C LEU A 12 25.39 -4.65 -7.33
N VAL A 13 24.29 -3.98 -7.65
CA VAL A 13 22.95 -4.46 -7.30
C VAL A 13 22.19 -4.80 -8.57
N SER A 14 21.66 -6.02 -8.64
CA SER A 14 20.73 -6.42 -9.69
C SER A 14 19.29 -6.18 -9.25
N SER A 15 18.38 -5.99 -10.21
CA SER A 15 16.94 -5.87 -9.95
C SER A 15 16.38 -7.09 -9.22
N ARG A 16 16.94 -8.27 -9.40
CA ARG A 16 16.54 -9.49 -8.69
C ARG A 16 16.92 -9.44 -7.19
N GLU A 17 18.12 -8.97 -6.88
CA GLU A 17 18.60 -8.80 -5.50
C GLU A 17 17.77 -7.75 -4.78
N GLN A 18 17.48 -6.64 -5.44
CA GLN A 18 16.63 -5.59 -4.87
C GLN A 18 15.22 -6.09 -4.54
N ARG A 19 14.60 -6.88 -5.43
CA ARG A 19 13.29 -7.49 -5.16
C ARG A 19 13.35 -8.47 -3.97
N ARG A 20 14.42 -9.27 -3.87
CA ARG A 20 14.63 -10.15 -2.71
C ARG A 20 14.82 -9.37 -1.42
N ALA A 21 15.70 -8.37 -1.42
CA ALA A 21 15.91 -7.49 -0.28
C ALA A 21 14.62 -6.80 0.17
N SER A 22 13.83 -6.26 -0.77
CA SER A 22 12.53 -5.63 -0.46
C SER A 22 11.56 -6.60 0.23
N ARG A 23 11.50 -7.86 -0.20
CA ARG A 23 10.67 -8.89 0.46
C ARG A 23 11.16 -9.20 1.87
N ARG A 24 12.48 -9.26 2.08
CA ARG A 24 13.07 -9.47 3.41
C ARG A 24 12.83 -8.29 4.32
N MET A 25 13.00 -7.06 3.82
CA MET A 25 12.68 -5.84 4.58
C MET A 25 11.24 -5.82 5.07
N CYS A 26 10.29 -6.28 4.25
CA CYS A 26 8.89 -6.37 4.66
C CYS A 26 8.67 -7.32 5.85
N ARG A 27 9.47 -8.38 6.01
CA ARG A 27 9.39 -9.32 7.13
C ARG A 27 9.73 -8.67 8.47
N TYR A 28 10.65 -7.71 8.45
CA TYR A 28 11.12 -7.01 9.65
C TYR A 28 10.34 -5.73 9.96
N ARG A 29 9.22 -5.49 9.24
CA ARG A 29 8.33 -4.36 9.56
C ARG A 29 7.77 -4.49 10.97
N PRO A 30 7.70 -3.38 11.71
CA PRO A 30 7.07 -3.38 13.04
C PRO A 30 5.62 -3.89 12.96
N ARG A 31 5.24 -4.77 13.88
CA ARG A 31 3.90 -5.38 13.93
C ARG A 31 2.78 -4.36 14.09
N ASP A 32 3.05 -3.23 14.75
CA ASP A 32 2.12 -2.12 14.93
C ASP A 32 1.69 -1.46 13.60
N LEU A 33 2.63 -1.30 12.66
CA LEU A 33 2.34 -0.80 11.31
C LEU A 33 1.49 -1.77 10.50
N GLN A 34 1.80 -3.06 10.58
CA GLN A 34 1.02 -4.08 9.90
C GLN A 34 -0.40 -4.16 10.47
N ARG A 35 -0.54 -4.06 11.81
CA ARG A 35 -1.82 -4.04 12.51
C ARG A 35 -2.68 -2.83 12.12
N ARG A 36 -2.10 -1.63 12.04
CA ARG A 36 -2.79 -0.40 11.58
C ARG A 36 -3.27 -0.51 10.14
N TYR A 37 -2.50 -1.16 9.27
CA TYR A 37 -2.89 -1.37 7.88
C TYR A 37 -4.10 -2.29 7.75
N TRP A 38 -4.10 -3.41 8.51
CA TRP A 38 -5.23 -4.34 8.57
C TRP A 38 -6.46 -3.73 9.22
N LEU A 39 -6.28 -2.93 10.28
CA LEU A 39 -7.36 -2.20 10.94
C LEU A 39 -8.01 -1.18 9.98
N GLY A 40 -7.22 -0.43 9.22
CA GLY A 40 -7.72 0.48 8.21
C GLY A 40 -8.49 -0.22 7.09
N ALA A 41 -8.00 -1.37 6.63
CA ALA A 41 -8.68 -2.19 5.63
C ALA A 41 -10.01 -2.76 6.17
N LEU A 42 -10.04 -3.22 7.43
CA LEU A 42 -11.24 -3.72 8.09
C LEU A 42 -12.28 -2.61 8.27
N VAL A 43 -11.87 -1.42 8.73
CA VAL A 43 -12.75 -0.25 8.87
C VAL A 43 -13.34 0.15 7.51
N ALA A 44 -12.53 0.18 6.46
CA ALA A 44 -13.00 0.47 5.10
C ALA A 44 -14.02 -0.57 4.62
N LEU A 45 -13.80 -1.86 4.92
CA LEU A 45 -14.73 -2.93 4.56
C LEU A 45 -16.05 -2.81 5.32
N VAL A 46 -16.01 -2.50 6.62
CA VAL A 46 -17.21 -2.32 7.45
C VAL A 46 -18.02 -1.10 6.99
N LEU A 47 -17.35 0.02 6.72
CA LEU A 47 -18.01 1.21 6.18
C LEU A 47 -18.65 0.93 4.82
N PHE A 48 -17.96 0.18 3.96
CA PHE A 48 -18.50 -0.22 2.67
C PHE A 48 -19.75 -1.10 2.81
N ALA A 49 -19.71 -2.09 3.69
CA ALA A 49 -20.85 -2.97 3.98
C ALA A 49 -22.03 -2.19 4.58
N ALA A 50 -21.77 -1.23 5.45
CA ALA A 50 -22.80 -0.38 6.06
C ALA A 50 -23.46 0.55 5.02
N LEU A 51 -22.67 1.16 4.13
CA LEU A 51 -23.19 1.98 3.03
C LEU A 51 -24.02 1.16 2.05
N PHE A 52 -23.58 -0.07 1.73
CA PHE A 52 -24.28 -0.98 0.86
C PHE A 52 -25.61 -1.43 1.49
N TYR A 53 -25.60 -1.77 2.76
CA TYR A 53 -26.81 -2.17 3.50
C TYR A 53 -27.79 -1.01 3.61
N GLY A 54 -27.35 0.21 3.94
CA GLY A 54 -28.17 1.40 4.00
C GLY A 54 -28.85 1.70 2.68
N PHE A 55 -28.11 1.65 1.57
CA PHE A 55 -28.68 1.84 0.23
C PHE A 55 -29.75 0.79 -0.11
N PHE A 56 -29.50 -0.48 0.23
CA PHE A 56 -30.46 -1.54 -0.01
C PHE A 56 -31.72 -1.39 0.87
N ALA A 57 -31.57 -0.99 2.12
CA ALA A 57 -32.68 -0.71 3.03
C ALA A 57 -33.52 0.47 2.53
N ASP A 58 -32.88 1.56 2.10
CA ASP A 58 -33.58 2.75 1.57
C ASP A 58 -34.35 2.44 0.29
N THR A 59 -33.80 1.60 -0.60
CA THR A 59 -34.53 1.18 -1.82
C THR A 59 -35.73 0.31 -1.51
N GLN A 60 -35.64 -0.56 -0.50
CA GLN A 60 -36.79 -1.36 -0.03
C GLN A 60 -37.88 -0.47 0.64
N LEU A 61 -37.46 0.51 1.42
CA LEU A 61 -38.35 1.44 2.12
C LEU A 61 -39.10 2.35 1.13
N ILE A 62 -38.41 2.86 0.11
CA ILE A 62 -39.07 3.62 -0.98
C ILE A 62 -40.02 2.74 -1.75
N ALA A 63 -39.65 1.47 -2.01
CA ALA A 63 -40.51 0.53 -2.69
C ALA A 63 -41.78 0.24 -1.91
N SER A 64 -41.71 -0.02 -0.61
CA SER A 64 -42.88 -0.25 0.24
C SER A 64 -43.77 1.00 0.38
N PHE A 65 -43.16 2.18 0.55
CA PHE A 65 -43.87 3.45 0.65
C PHE A 65 -44.65 3.76 -0.63
N LEU A 66 -44.07 3.53 -1.80
CA LEU A 66 -44.74 3.73 -3.06
C LEU A 66 -45.87 2.71 -3.25
N GLN A 67 -45.71 1.48 -2.81
CA GLN A 67 -46.73 0.44 -2.87
C GLN A 67 -47.93 0.75 -1.96
N GLU A 68 -47.70 1.27 -0.74
CA GLU A 68 -48.76 1.71 0.18
C GLU A 68 -49.49 2.97 -0.34
N SER A 69 -48.71 3.95 -0.86
CA SER A 69 -49.31 5.17 -1.43
C SER A 69 -50.21 4.90 -2.63
N CYS A 70 -49.93 3.84 -3.36
CA CYS A 70 -50.71 3.42 -4.51
C CYS A 70 -52.00 2.69 -4.11
N ALA A 71 -52.04 2.04 -2.95
CA ALA A 71 -53.24 1.39 -2.45
C ALA A 71 -54.32 2.37 -1.94
N PHE A 72 -54.02 3.66 -1.83
CA PHE A 72 -54.86 4.67 -1.16
C PHE A 72 -55.58 5.65 -2.12
N LEU A 73 -55.57 5.44 -3.44
CA LEU A 73 -56.32 6.28 -4.34
C LEU A 73 -57.79 5.84 -4.35
N PRO A 74 -58.77 6.65 -3.83
CA PRO A 74 -60.17 6.32 -3.83
C PRO A 74 -60.68 6.37 -5.25
N GLY A 75 -61.19 5.25 -5.73
CA GLY A 75 -61.89 5.19 -6.98
C GLY A 75 -63.27 5.85 -6.86
N ASP A 76 -63.46 6.98 -7.51
CA ASP A 76 -64.76 7.44 -7.91
C ASP A 76 -64.81 7.44 -9.44
N GLU A 77 -65.62 6.51 -9.97
CA GLU A 77 -66.18 6.46 -11.35
C GLU A 77 -65.24 6.68 -12.56
N ALA A 78 -63.95 6.56 -12.43
CA ALA A 78 -63.06 6.45 -13.57
C ALA A 78 -63.17 5.04 -14.18
N ASP A 79 -63.33 5.00 -15.50
CA ASP A 79 -63.34 3.78 -16.29
C ASP A 79 -62.17 2.88 -15.81
N THR A 80 -62.54 1.81 -15.12
CA THR A 80 -61.60 0.91 -14.43
C THR A 80 -60.50 0.40 -15.35
N ASP A 81 -60.83 0.19 -16.60
CA ASP A 81 -59.90 -0.39 -17.59
C ASP A 81 -58.77 0.59 -17.99
N THR A 82 -59.09 1.89 -18.09
CA THR A 82 -58.08 2.93 -18.39
C THR A 82 -57.18 3.21 -17.19
N PHE A 83 -57.70 3.12 -15.98
CA PHE A 83 -56.95 3.31 -14.77
C PHE A 83 -55.97 2.16 -14.50
N GLU A 84 -56.43 0.92 -14.67
CA GLU A 84 -55.56 -0.25 -14.54
C GLU A 84 -54.39 -0.22 -15.56
N MET A 85 -54.68 0.13 -16.81
CA MET A 85 -53.65 0.21 -17.85
C MET A 85 -52.60 1.31 -17.58
N GLN A 86 -53.01 2.48 -17.07
CA GLN A 86 -52.09 3.53 -16.67
C GLN A 86 -51.25 3.13 -15.44
N TRP A 87 -51.83 2.41 -14.52
CA TRP A 87 -51.21 1.91 -13.33
C TRP A 87 -50.14 0.87 -13.64
N ASP A 88 -50.43 -0.10 -14.47
CA ASP A 88 -49.51 -1.14 -14.90
C ASP A 88 -48.32 -0.53 -15.67
N ALA A 89 -48.57 0.45 -16.52
CA ALA A 89 -47.51 1.19 -17.22
C ALA A 89 -46.61 1.98 -16.27
N TRP A 90 -47.21 2.58 -15.22
CA TRP A 90 -46.45 3.31 -14.20
C TRP A 90 -45.59 2.37 -13.33
N PHE A 91 -46.12 1.22 -12.94
CA PHE A 91 -45.37 0.19 -12.20
C PHE A 91 -44.21 -0.40 -13.03
N ALA A 92 -44.47 -0.69 -14.30
CA ALA A 92 -43.42 -1.18 -15.19
C ALA A 92 -42.27 -0.17 -15.34
N ASN A 93 -42.61 1.12 -15.54
CA ASN A 93 -41.60 2.19 -15.59
C ASN A 93 -40.84 2.35 -14.28
N ARG A 94 -41.49 2.20 -13.13
CA ARG A 94 -40.86 2.29 -11.82
C ARG A 94 -39.82 1.20 -11.60
N GLU A 95 -40.15 -0.05 -11.94
CA GLU A 95 -39.20 -1.17 -11.83
C GLU A 95 -37.97 -0.95 -12.72
N ALA A 96 -38.21 -0.45 -13.94
CA ALA A 96 -37.12 -0.10 -14.85
C ALA A 96 -36.23 1.03 -14.30
N VAL A 97 -36.79 2.06 -13.67
CA VAL A 97 -36.04 3.16 -13.05
C VAL A 97 -35.25 2.66 -11.85
N LEU A 98 -35.84 1.83 -10.98
CA LEU A 98 -35.15 1.24 -9.85
C LEU A 98 -34.01 0.32 -10.29
N ALA A 99 -34.23 -0.51 -11.30
CA ALA A 99 -33.20 -1.36 -11.88
C ALA A 99 -32.05 -0.52 -12.48
N ALA A 100 -32.36 0.56 -13.18
CA ALA A 100 -31.38 1.48 -13.74
C ALA A 100 -30.55 2.17 -12.63
N LEU A 101 -31.17 2.63 -11.54
CA LEU A 101 -30.48 3.21 -10.39
C LEU A 101 -29.57 2.21 -9.68
N GLN A 102 -30.03 0.96 -9.53
CA GLN A 102 -29.18 -0.11 -9.00
C GLN A 102 -27.97 -0.37 -9.89
N HIS A 103 -28.15 -0.47 -11.20
CA HIS A 103 -27.06 -0.64 -12.15
C HIS A 103 -26.05 0.53 -12.08
N LEU A 104 -26.54 1.77 -12.08
CA LEU A 104 -25.69 2.97 -11.93
C LEU A 104 -24.87 2.94 -10.63
N PHE A 105 -25.47 2.52 -9.54
CA PHE A 105 -24.76 2.37 -8.27
C PHE A 105 -23.66 1.31 -8.35
N PHE A 106 -23.95 0.11 -8.88
CA PHE A 106 -22.94 -0.93 -9.06
C PHE A 106 -21.81 -0.50 -10.00
N TRP A 107 -22.14 0.19 -11.08
CA TRP A 107 -21.12 0.76 -11.98
C TRP A 107 -20.25 1.81 -11.31
N SER A 108 -20.84 2.69 -10.51
CA SER A 108 -20.08 3.71 -9.77
C SER A 108 -19.10 3.08 -8.76
N LEU A 109 -19.53 2.02 -8.07
CA LEU A 109 -18.67 1.24 -7.19
C LEU A 109 -17.55 0.52 -7.95
N ALA A 110 -17.87 -0.10 -9.07
CA ALA A 110 -16.87 -0.76 -9.91
C ALA A 110 -15.83 0.24 -10.44
N LEU A 111 -16.26 1.43 -10.85
CA LEU A 111 -15.38 2.53 -11.27
C LEU A 111 -14.50 3.02 -10.12
N LEU A 112 -15.04 3.19 -8.93
CA LEU A 112 -14.29 3.57 -7.74
C LEU A 112 -13.19 2.53 -7.42
N TRP A 113 -13.54 1.24 -7.44
CA TRP A 113 -12.59 0.15 -7.24
C TRP A 113 -11.50 0.10 -8.30
N LEU A 114 -11.87 0.25 -9.57
CA LEU A 114 -10.93 0.34 -10.68
C LEU A 114 -9.98 1.52 -10.53
N THR A 115 -10.49 2.68 -10.10
CA THR A 115 -9.68 3.87 -9.85
C THR A 115 -8.70 3.66 -8.71
N ILE A 116 -9.14 3.08 -7.58
CA ILE A 116 -8.27 2.75 -6.45
C ILE A 116 -7.20 1.73 -6.87
N PHE A 117 -7.58 0.70 -7.63
CA PHE A 117 -6.66 -0.31 -8.13
C PHE A 117 -5.65 0.31 -9.10
N TYR A 118 -6.09 1.15 -10.02
CA TYR A 118 -5.23 1.87 -10.98
C TYR A 118 -4.24 2.80 -10.28
N LEU A 119 -4.70 3.60 -9.31
CA LEU A 119 -3.83 4.46 -8.51
C LEU A 119 -2.79 3.64 -7.73
N ARG A 120 -3.22 2.55 -7.10
CA ARG A 120 -2.32 1.65 -6.38
C ARG A 120 -1.30 0.98 -7.31
N TRP A 121 -1.75 0.56 -8.49
CA TRP A 121 -0.90 -0.04 -9.53
C TRP A 121 0.14 0.95 -10.04
N ASN A 122 -0.29 2.15 -10.46
CA ASN A 122 0.61 3.21 -10.91
C ASN A 122 1.58 3.66 -9.82
N TYR A 123 1.11 3.83 -8.58
CA TYR A 123 1.98 4.13 -7.46
C TYR A 123 3.03 3.04 -7.23
N SER A 124 2.64 1.77 -7.34
CA SER A 124 3.59 0.67 -7.23
C SER A 124 4.59 0.60 -8.39
N LEU A 125 4.16 0.90 -9.61
CA LEU A 125 5.04 0.98 -10.79
C LEU A 125 5.99 2.18 -10.69
N MET A 126 5.50 3.34 -10.28
CA MET A 126 6.31 4.54 -10.06
C MET A 126 7.36 4.30 -8.96
N LEU A 127 6.97 3.68 -7.83
CA LEU A 127 7.93 3.29 -6.80
C LEU A 127 8.95 2.27 -7.31
N ARG A 128 8.53 1.31 -8.13
CA ARG A 128 9.47 0.36 -8.76
C ARG A 128 10.42 1.08 -9.69
N ALA A 129 9.92 1.95 -10.56
CA ALA A 129 10.75 2.72 -11.49
C ALA A 129 11.75 3.64 -10.77
N LEU A 130 11.36 4.21 -9.62
CA LEU A 130 12.23 5.03 -8.78
C LEU A 130 13.24 4.20 -7.97
N LEU A 131 12.85 2.99 -7.57
CA LEU A 131 13.64 2.13 -6.69
C LEU A 131 14.39 1.01 -7.45
N GLU A 132 13.98 0.67 -8.67
CA GLU A 132 14.69 -0.30 -9.50
C GLU A 132 15.85 0.42 -10.21
N PRO A 133 17.10 0.23 -9.76
CA PRO A 133 18.23 0.64 -10.55
C PRO A 133 18.22 -0.14 -11.87
N PRO A 134 18.61 0.46 -13.00
CA PRO A 134 18.96 -0.32 -14.17
C PRO A 134 20.04 -1.32 -13.76
N ASP A 135 19.96 -2.53 -14.29
CA ASP A 135 20.89 -3.61 -13.95
C ASP A 135 22.35 -3.13 -14.05
N GLY A 136 23.12 -3.42 -13.02
CA GLY A 136 24.54 -3.10 -12.97
C GLY A 136 24.90 -1.76 -12.32
N ARG A 137 24.02 -1.11 -11.58
CA ARG A 137 24.41 0.09 -10.82
C ARG A 137 25.37 -0.26 -9.68
N GLN A 138 26.44 0.53 -9.63
CA GLN A 138 27.43 0.43 -8.57
C GLN A 138 27.02 1.30 -7.39
N PHE A 139 26.95 0.67 -6.24
CA PHE A 139 26.74 1.34 -4.97
C PHE A 139 27.99 1.25 -4.10
N VAL A 140 28.25 2.32 -3.40
CA VAL A 140 29.29 2.39 -2.37
C VAL A 140 28.59 2.67 -1.05
N LEU A 141 28.71 1.76 -0.12
CA LEU A 141 28.27 1.96 1.25
C LEU A 141 29.49 2.14 2.13
N SER A 142 29.57 3.27 2.82
CA SER A 142 30.64 3.55 3.78
C SER A 142 30.03 3.72 5.16
N VAL A 143 30.59 3.00 6.11
CA VAL A 143 30.20 3.02 7.53
C VAL A 143 31.35 3.65 8.32
N SER A 144 31.06 4.71 9.06
CA SER A 144 32.03 5.44 9.87
C SER A 144 31.45 5.73 11.26
N ALA A 145 32.30 6.24 12.15
CA ALA A 145 31.83 6.68 13.48
C ALA A 145 30.75 7.77 13.41
N GLU A 146 30.70 8.58 12.33
CA GLU A 146 29.75 9.66 12.17
C GLU A 146 28.39 9.18 11.62
N GLY A 147 28.40 8.09 10.83
CA GLY A 147 27.18 7.59 10.20
C GLY A 147 27.38 6.68 9.01
N LEU A 148 26.30 6.52 8.28
CA LEU A 148 26.16 5.69 7.09
C LEU A 148 26.14 6.58 5.85
N LEU A 149 27.09 6.41 4.94
CA LEU A 149 27.11 7.07 3.64
C LEU A 149 26.77 6.05 2.56
N MET A 150 25.75 6.36 1.79
CA MET A 150 25.38 5.63 0.59
C MET A 150 25.64 6.48 -0.64
N GLU A 151 26.40 5.97 -1.55
CA GLU A 151 26.73 6.66 -2.80
C GLU A 151 26.39 5.78 -4.01
N GLU A 152 25.63 6.31 -4.93
CA GLU A 152 25.41 5.71 -6.24
C GLU A 152 26.30 6.44 -7.25
N ALA A 153 27.17 5.70 -7.91
CA ALA A 153 28.19 6.27 -8.77
C ALA A 153 27.63 7.30 -9.78
N GLY A 154 28.06 8.55 -9.63
CA GLY A 154 27.70 9.66 -10.53
C GLY A 154 26.28 10.21 -10.39
N ARG A 155 25.48 9.78 -9.38
CA ARG A 155 24.07 10.20 -9.26
C ARG A 155 23.66 10.76 -7.92
N THR A 156 23.84 10.00 -6.86
CA THR A 156 23.34 10.38 -5.52
C THR A 156 24.36 10.07 -4.45
N ARG A 157 24.41 10.93 -3.48
CA ARG A 157 25.18 10.75 -2.26
C ARG A 157 24.29 11.07 -1.09
N LEU A 158 23.99 10.08 -0.24
CA LEU A 158 23.10 10.20 0.92
C LEU A 158 23.86 9.84 2.18
N PHE A 159 23.85 10.75 3.13
CA PHE A 159 24.48 10.54 4.43
C PHE A 159 23.42 10.50 5.52
N TYR A 160 23.53 9.50 6.38
CA TYR A 160 22.64 9.32 7.53
C TYR A 160 23.46 9.26 8.81
N PHE A 161 23.25 10.19 9.70
CA PHE A 161 23.79 10.10 11.05
C PHE A 161 23.19 8.89 11.78
N TRP A 162 23.95 8.28 12.69
CA TRP A 162 23.51 7.09 13.43
C TRP A 162 22.17 7.23 14.15
N PRO A 163 21.79 8.37 14.76
CA PRO A 163 20.47 8.55 15.34
C PRO A 163 19.31 8.37 14.34
N ALA A 164 19.55 8.60 13.04
CA ALA A 164 18.58 8.35 11.98
C ALA A 164 18.50 6.88 11.57
N VAL A 165 19.51 6.07 11.88
CA VAL A 165 19.53 4.62 11.62
C VAL A 165 18.82 3.89 12.75
N SER A 166 17.58 3.50 12.53
CA SER A 166 16.76 2.89 13.57
C SER A 166 17.23 1.50 13.97
N ARG A 167 17.66 0.67 13.01
CA ARG A 167 18.11 -0.72 13.25
C ARG A 167 19.14 -1.15 12.22
N VAL A 168 20.04 -2.03 12.66
CA VAL A 168 20.92 -2.81 11.78
C VAL A 168 20.58 -4.27 12.00
N ILE A 169 20.38 -5.03 10.94
CA ILE A 169 19.96 -6.44 11.00
C ILE A 169 20.81 -7.25 10.04
N LEU A 170 21.43 -8.31 10.54
CA LEU A 170 22.05 -9.35 9.72
C LEU A 170 20.99 -10.43 9.45
N ASP A 171 20.56 -10.55 8.22
CA ASP A 171 19.64 -11.63 7.74
C ASP A 171 20.46 -12.70 7.02
N ALA A 172 19.81 -13.79 6.62
CA ALA A 172 20.46 -14.91 5.92
C ALA A 172 21.08 -14.55 4.55
N GLU A 173 20.56 -13.49 3.90
CA GLU A 173 21.00 -13.09 2.55
C GLU A 173 21.54 -11.66 2.49
N PHE A 174 21.20 -10.82 3.46
CA PHE A 174 21.46 -9.39 3.42
C PHE A 174 21.83 -8.81 4.79
N LEU A 175 22.72 -7.84 4.77
CA LEU A 175 22.92 -6.90 5.87
C LEU A 175 22.03 -5.68 5.62
N LEU A 176 21.13 -5.36 6.55
CA LEU A 176 20.08 -4.35 6.39
C LEU A 176 20.31 -3.19 7.38
N PHE A 177 20.32 -1.95 6.85
CA PHE A 177 20.41 -0.71 7.63
C PHE A 177 19.10 0.05 7.52
N TYR A 178 18.26 0.03 8.53
CA TYR A 178 16.99 0.74 8.55
C TYR A 178 17.19 2.22 8.90
N VAL A 179 17.06 3.09 7.91
CA VAL A 179 17.10 4.56 8.08
C VAL A 179 15.79 5.14 8.56
N ASN A 180 14.71 4.37 8.45
CA ASN A 180 13.42 4.64 9.08
C ASN A 180 12.63 3.32 9.26
N ARG A 181 11.36 3.41 9.70
CA ARG A 181 10.53 2.22 9.93
C ARG A 181 10.25 1.38 8.68
N ASN A 182 10.38 1.95 7.49
CA ASN A 182 9.96 1.33 6.22
C ASN A 182 11.06 1.22 5.18
N ILE A 183 12.11 2.01 5.30
CA ILE A 183 13.20 2.10 4.32
C ILE A 183 14.47 1.57 4.95
N ALA A 184 15.09 0.63 4.27
CA ALA A 184 16.41 0.12 4.62
C ALA A 184 17.34 0.13 3.41
N TRP A 185 18.59 0.38 3.65
CA TRP A 185 19.68 0.07 2.73
C TRP A 185 20.14 -1.36 2.99
N PHE A 186 20.64 -2.02 1.96
CA PHE A 186 21.07 -3.41 2.08
C PHE A 186 22.39 -3.67 1.38
N ILE A 187 23.17 -4.59 1.94
CA ILE A 187 24.34 -5.18 1.31
C ILE A 187 24.07 -6.67 1.15
N PRO A 188 24.15 -7.24 -0.06
CA PRO A 188 24.09 -8.69 -0.24
C PRO A 188 25.27 -9.37 0.45
N LEU A 189 25.04 -10.46 1.19
CA LEU A 189 26.09 -11.17 1.92
C LEU A 189 27.11 -11.87 1.01
N ASP A 190 26.71 -12.18 -0.22
CA ASP A 190 27.61 -12.75 -1.25
C ASP A 190 28.70 -11.77 -1.76
N ARG A 191 28.65 -10.51 -1.32
CA ARG A 191 29.69 -9.49 -1.60
C ARG A 191 30.79 -9.48 -0.56
N PHE A 192 30.62 -10.12 0.57
CA PHE A 192 31.67 -10.32 1.55
C PHE A 192 32.52 -11.52 1.17
N ALA A 193 33.79 -11.52 1.60
CA ALA A 193 34.69 -12.62 1.31
C ALA A 193 34.20 -13.94 1.92
N ASP A 194 33.63 -13.87 3.11
CA ASP A 194 33.01 -14.97 3.84
C ASP A 194 32.00 -14.45 4.86
N GLN A 195 31.33 -15.38 5.53
CA GLN A 195 30.34 -15.04 6.56
C GLN A 195 30.99 -14.36 7.79
N ALA A 196 32.22 -14.69 8.11
CA ALA A 196 32.94 -14.08 9.24
C ALA A 196 33.26 -12.60 8.96
N ALA A 197 33.61 -12.26 7.70
CA ALA A 197 33.79 -10.87 7.28
C ALA A 197 32.49 -10.07 7.37
N ALA A 198 31.37 -10.66 6.97
CA ALA A 198 30.05 -10.03 7.09
C ALA A 198 29.66 -9.80 8.56
N GLU A 199 29.89 -10.78 9.43
CA GLU A 199 29.65 -10.69 10.86
C GLU A 199 30.54 -9.61 11.50
N SER A 200 31.84 -9.58 11.16
CA SER A 200 32.75 -8.56 11.63
C SER A 200 32.33 -7.15 11.24
N PHE A 201 31.90 -6.97 9.97
CA PHE A 201 31.38 -5.70 9.49
C PHE A 201 30.10 -5.29 10.24
N PHE A 202 29.20 -6.22 10.48
CA PHE A 202 27.96 -6.01 11.24
C PHE A 202 28.26 -5.57 12.67
N GLN A 203 29.18 -6.27 13.37
CA GLN A 203 29.56 -5.93 14.76
C GLN A 203 30.20 -4.54 14.84
N GLN A 204 31.04 -4.18 13.87
CA GLN A 204 31.65 -2.85 13.83
C GLN A 204 30.60 -1.76 13.57
N ALA A 205 29.63 -2.01 12.67
CA ALA A 205 28.53 -1.08 12.43
C ALA A 205 27.65 -0.89 13.68
N LEU A 206 27.40 -1.95 14.44
CA LEU A 206 26.70 -1.87 15.73
C LEU A 206 27.50 -1.05 16.75
N ALA A 207 28.80 -1.30 16.86
CA ALA A 207 29.69 -0.56 17.79
C ALA A 207 29.67 0.95 17.49
N PHE A 208 29.75 1.35 16.21
CA PHE A 208 29.64 2.77 15.83
C PHE A 208 28.29 3.36 16.20
N LYS A 209 27.21 2.61 15.99
CA LYS A 209 25.88 3.06 16.34
C LYS A 209 25.70 3.23 17.86
N GLU A 210 26.19 2.31 18.66
CA GLU A 210 26.09 2.37 20.12
C GLU A 210 26.88 3.54 20.72
N HIS A 211 28.05 3.86 20.14
CA HIS A 211 28.88 4.98 20.60
C HIS A 211 28.33 6.36 20.20
N SER A 212 27.35 6.41 19.33
CA SER A 212 26.73 7.65 18.81
C SER A 212 25.41 8.01 19.47
N GLN A 213 24.88 7.15 20.35
CA GLN A 213 23.68 7.38 21.15
C GLN A 213 24.03 8.02 22.49
#